data_88bccfd3652d6faa86513358c0facf75
#
_entry.id   88bccfd3652d6faa86513358c0facf75
#
_cell.length_a   1.000
_cell.length_b   1.000
_cell.length_c   1.000
_cell.angle_alpha   90.00
_cell.angle_beta   90.00
_cell.angle_gamma   90.00
#
_symmetry.space_group_name_H-M   'P 1'
#
loop_
_entity.id
_entity.type
_entity.pdbx_description
1 polymer ?
#
loop_
_entity_poly.entity_id
_entity_poly.type
_entity_poly.pdbx_seq_one_letter_code
_entity_poly.pdbx_strand_id
1 'polypeptide(L)'
;MEINQLKAGAFLSYVSISLNNVVGLLYTPFMLRMMGQSEYGLYSLVASVVAYLTVLDLGFGNAIVRYTAKFRAEGKIREQYEMFGMFFLLYIGIGILVLLIGLALYFNVDYLFHATMNDNELYKIRVMMLLMVFNLAFTFPMSIWGSIITAYENFV
;
A
#
# COMPACT_ATOMS: atom_id res chain seq x y z
N MET A 1 16.01 19.96 -27.42
CA MET A 1 16.63 19.51 -26.15
C MET A 1 15.92 18.22 -25.77
N GLU A 2 16.51 17.06 -26.07
CA GLU A 2 15.92 15.80 -25.59
C GLU A 2 16.15 15.75 -24.07
N ILE A 3 15.08 15.90 -23.32
CA ILE A 3 15.11 15.68 -21.87
C ILE A 3 15.42 14.19 -21.71
N ASN A 4 16.59 13.90 -21.15
CA ASN A 4 16.96 12.51 -20.87
C ASN A 4 16.00 12.01 -19.80
N GLN A 5 14.98 11.22 -20.20
CA GLN A 5 13.87 10.76 -19.35
C GLN A 5 14.36 10.09 -18.06
N LEU A 6 15.48 9.37 -18.14
CA LEU A 6 16.13 8.76 -16.97
C LEU A 6 16.59 9.81 -15.93
N LYS A 7 17.17 10.91 -16.39
CA LYS A 7 17.62 11.99 -15.48
C LYS A 7 16.42 12.74 -14.89
N ALA A 8 15.39 12.99 -15.70
CA ALA A 8 14.17 13.62 -15.23
C ALA A 8 13.44 12.71 -14.22
N GLY A 9 13.34 11.42 -14.50
CA GLY A 9 12.74 10.43 -13.59
C GLY A 9 13.51 10.32 -12.27
N ALA A 10 14.84 10.27 -12.31
CA ALA A 10 15.67 10.27 -11.10
C ALA A 10 15.46 11.55 -10.27
N PHE A 11 15.49 12.72 -10.91
CA PHE A 11 15.27 13.99 -10.23
C PHE A 11 13.89 14.06 -9.57
N LEU A 12 12.83 13.69 -10.31
CA LEU A 12 11.46 13.64 -9.79
C LEU A 12 11.33 12.67 -8.61
N SER A 13 12.01 11.52 -8.67
CA SER A 13 12.03 10.54 -7.57
C SER A 13 12.66 11.13 -6.31
N TYR A 14 13.79 11.82 -6.41
CA TYR A 14 14.41 12.49 -5.25
C TYR A 14 13.53 13.61 -4.69
N VAL A 15 12.91 14.40 -5.54
CA VAL A 15 11.94 15.44 -5.11
C VAL A 15 10.77 14.79 -4.38
N SER A 16 10.21 13.71 -4.93
CA SER A 16 9.10 12.97 -4.31
C SER A 16 9.49 12.39 -2.94
N ILE A 17 10.66 11.76 -2.84
CA ILE A 17 11.17 11.23 -1.56
C ILE A 17 11.35 12.35 -0.54
N SER A 18 11.94 13.48 -0.95
CA SER A 18 12.15 14.64 -0.07
C SER A 18 10.83 15.22 0.41
N LEU A 19 9.87 15.42 -0.49
CA LEU A 19 8.52 15.89 -0.13
C LEU A 19 7.81 14.93 0.83
N ASN A 20 7.84 13.63 0.55
CA ASN A 20 7.24 12.63 1.44
C ASN A 20 7.86 12.66 2.84
N ASN A 21 9.18 12.80 2.95
CA ASN A 21 9.86 12.90 4.24
C ASN A 21 9.47 14.18 5.00
N VAL A 22 9.43 15.33 4.31
CA VAL A 22 9.02 16.60 4.93
C VAL A 22 7.56 16.53 5.39
N VAL A 23 6.66 16.02 4.53
CA VAL A 23 5.25 15.82 4.90
C VAL A 23 5.12 14.87 6.09
N GLY A 24 5.85 13.74 6.10
CA GLY A 24 5.84 12.79 7.22
C GLY A 24 6.30 13.39 8.54
N LEU A 25 7.35 14.22 8.53
CA LEU A 25 7.86 14.93 9.72
C LEU A 25 6.86 15.96 10.25
N LEU A 26 6.14 16.66 9.39
CA LEU A 26 5.14 17.65 9.77
C LEU A 26 3.79 17.02 10.13
N TYR A 27 3.46 15.89 9.48
CA TYR A 27 2.18 15.20 9.66
C TYR A 27 1.97 14.68 11.08
N THR A 28 2.97 14.05 11.66
CA THR A 28 2.87 13.45 13.01
C THR A 28 2.55 14.50 14.09
N PRO A 29 3.30 15.60 14.24
CA PRO A 29 2.95 16.63 15.24
C PRO A 29 1.64 17.35 14.91
N PHE A 30 1.28 17.50 13.63
CA PHE A 30 -0.01 18.05 13.24
C PHE A 30 -1.16 17.15 13.69
N MET A 31 -1.07 15.85 13.42
CA MET A 31 -2.08 14.88 13.82
C MET A 31 -2.23 14.79 15.34
N LEU A 32 -1.12 14.79 16.09
CA LEU A 32 -1.15 14.81 17.55
C LEU A 32 -1.83 16.05 18.11
N ARG A 33 -1.66 17.21 17.49
CA ARG A 33 -2.33 18.45 17.89
C ARG A 33 -3.83 18.45 17.60
N MET A 34 -4.22 17.91 16.44
CA MET A 34 -5.61 17.93 15.98
C MET A 34 -6.46 16.84 16.62
N MET A 35 -5.93 15.64 16.75
CA MET A 35 -6.65 14.48 17.28
C MET A 35 -6.46 14.28 18.79
N GLY A 36 -5.34 14.76 19.33
CA GLY A 36 -4.91 14.44 20.69
C GLY A 36 -4.21 13.07 20.78
N GLN A 37 -3.56 12.81 21.92
CA GLN A 37 -2.74 11.61 22.13
C GLN A 37 -3.55 10.31 22.06
N SER A 38 -4.76 10.30 22.64
CA SER A 38 -5.60 9.09 22.68
C SER A 38 -6.03 8.68 21.28
N GLU A 39 -6.63 9.57 20.50
CA GLU A 39 -7.11 9.29 19.15
C GLU A 39 -5.97 8.93 18.20
N TYR A 40 -4.85 9.65 18.28
CA TYR A 40 -3.66 9.33 17.48
C TYR A 40 -3.08 7.96 17.87
N GLY A 41 -3.14 7.58 19.15
CA GLY A 41 -2.73 6.27 19.62
C GLY A 41 -3.58 5.15 19.02
N LEU A 42 -4.91 5.30 18.98
CA LEU A 42 -5.82 4.35 18.34
C LEU A 42 -5.53 4.21 16.84
N TYR A 43 -5.36 5.33 16.14
CA TYR A 43 -4.98 5.34 14.73
C TYR A 43 -3.66 4.61 14.49
N SER A 44 -2.63 4.92 15.28
CA SER A 44 -1.30 4.32 15.16
C SER A 44 -1.32 2.80 15.40
N LEU A 45 -2.14 2.34 16.34
CA LEU A 45 -2.34 0.92 16.61
C LEU A 45 -2.94 0.21 15.39
N VAL A 46 -4.04 0.74 14.85
CA VAL A 46 -4.67 0.15 13.65
C VAL A 46 -3.73 0.19 12.46
N ALA A 47 -3.02 1.32 12.26
CA ALA A 47 -2.03 1.45 11.20
C ALA A 47 -0.90 0.42 11.31
N SER A 48 -0.46 0.11 12.55
CA SER A 48 0.55 -0.94 12.77
C SER A 48 0.05 -2.32 12.38
N VAL A 49 -1.19 -2.66 12.74
CA VAL A 49 -1.81 -3.93 12.35
C VAL A 49 -1.89 -4.04 10.82
N VAL A 50 -2.34 -2.98 10.16
CA VAL A 50 -2.44 -2.93 8.70
C VAL A 50 -1.06 -3.01 8.04
N ALA A 51 -0.03 -2.40 8.65
CA ALA A 51 1.34 -2.48 8.15
C ALA A 51 1.87 -3.93 8.10
N TYR A 52 1.48 -4.78 9.04
CA TYR A 52 1.81 -6.21 8.95
C TYR A 52 1.16 -6.90 7.75
N LEU A 53 -0.05 -6.50 7.38
CA LEU A 53 -0.74 -7.05 6.21
C LEU A 53 -0.07 -6.64 4.89
N THR A 54 0.64 -5.51 4.85
CA THR A 54 1.38 -5.10 3.64
C THR A 54 2.55 -6.02 3.31
N VAL A 55 3.04 -6.81 4.28
CA VAL A 55 4.08 -7.82 4.03
C VAL A 55 3.61 -8.88 3.03
N LEU A 56 2.30 -9.09 2.90
CA LEU A 56 1.72 -10.01 1.92
C LEU A 56 1.96 -9.60 0.46
N ASP A 57 2.41 -8.35 0.20
CA ASP A 57 2.85 -7.93 -1.14
C ASP A 57 4.07 -8.72 -1.66
N LEU A 58 4.91 -9.23 -0.76
CA LEU A 58 6.09 -10.05 -1.06
C LEU A 58 7.03 -9.43 -2.11
N GLY A 59 6.85 -8.15 -2.44
CA GLY A 59 7.67 -7.44 -3.43
C GLY A 59 7.39 -7.82 -4.88
N PHE A 60 6.22 -8.37 -5.19
CA PHE A 60 5.85 -8.75 -6.56
C PHE A 60 5.88 -7.59 -7.55
N GLY A 61 5.68 -6.35 -7.10
CA GLY A 61 5.85 -5.16 -7.93
C GLY A 61 7.22 -5.10 -8.62
N ASN A 62 8.29 -5.41 -7.90
CA ASN A 62 9.64 -5.46 -8.45
C ASN A 62 9.81 -6.58 -9.49
N ALA A 63 9.16 -7.74 -9.27
CA ALA A 63 9.16 -8.83 -10.22
C ALA A 63 8.45 -8.43 -11.52
N ILE A 64 7.29 -7.76 -11.42
CA ILE A 64 6.55 -7.25 -12.57
C ILE A 64 7.42 -6.31 -13.40
N VAL A 65 8.08 -5.32 -12.77
CA VAL A 65 8.98 -4.38 -13.45
C VAL A 65 10.09 -5.14 -14.20
N ARG A 66 10.77 -6.05 -13.51
CA ARG A 66 11.89 -6.81 -14.08
C ARG A 66 11.47 -7.68 -15.27
N TYR A 67 10.40 -8.45 -15.13
CA TYR A 67 9.95 -9.34 -16.19
C TYR A 67 9.32 -8.58 -17.36
N THR A 68 8.65 -7.47 -17.12
CA THR A 68 8.14 -6.58 -18.17
C THR A 68 9.28 -6.06 -19.04
N ALA A 69 10.34 -5.54 -18.42
CA ALA A 69 11.53 -5.07 -19.14
C ALA A 69 12.18 -6.21 -19.96
N LYS A 70 12.28 -7.43 -19.39
CA LYS A 70 12.84 -8.59 -20.05
C LYS A 70 12.02 -8.98 -21.29
N PHE A 71 10.71 -9.22 -21.13
CA PHE A 71 9.84 -9.65 -22.23
C PHE A 71 9.76 -8.61 -23.35
N ARG A 72 9.79 -7.33 -22.98
CA ARG A 72 9.84 -6.22 -23.93
C ARG A 72 11.13 -6.24 -24.76
N ALA A 73 12.29 -6.47 -24.13
CA ALA A 73 13.58 -6.58 -24.81
C ALA A 73 13.66 -7.80 -25.75
N GLU A 74 12.97 -8.91 -25.39
CA GLU A 74 12.90 -10.13 -26.19
C GLU A 74 11.79 -10.09 -27.27
N GLY A 75 10.96 -9.03 -27.31
CA GLY A 75 9.83 -8.91 -28.24
C GLY A 75 8.67 -9.88 -27.94
N LYS A 76 8.62 -10.47 -26.74
CA LYS A 76 7.62 -11.47 -26.32
C LYS A 76 6.38 -10.78 -25.72
N ILE A 77 5.63 -10.11 -26.57
CA ILE A 77 4.46 -9.32 -26.15
C ILE A 77 3.38 -10.21 -25.53
N ARG A 78 3.14 -11.39 -26.10
CA ARG A 78 2.09 -12.30 -25.61
C ARG A 78 2.38 -12.78 -24.18
N GLU A 79 3.60 -13.24 -23.94
CA GLU A 79 4.05 -13.71 -22.62
C GLU A 79 4.01 -12.58 -21.58
N GLN A 80 4.27 -11.35 -22.01
CA GLN A 80 4.15 -10.17 -21.15
C GLN A 80 2.70 -9.95 -20.66
N TYR A 81 1.72 -10.04 -21.57
CA TYR A 81 0.30 -9.88 -21.17
C TYR A 81 -0.20 -11.06 -20.33
N GLU A 82 0.21 -12.29 -20.66
CA GLU A 82 -0.11 -13.47 -19.83
C GLU A 82 0.45 -13.33 -18.41
N MET A 83 1.67 -12.82 -18.27
CA MET A 83 2.26 -12.49 -16.97
C MET A 83 1.46 -11.42 -16.21
N PHE A 84 1.03 -10.34 -16.87
CA PHE A 84 0.19 -9.33 -16.22
C PHE A 84 -1.12 -9.92 -15.70
N GLY A 85 -1.77 -10.75 -16.49
CA GLY A 85 -2.98 -11.46 -16.07
C GLY A 85 -2.75 -12.35 -14.85
N MET A 86 -1.64 -13.08 -14.83
CA MET A 86 -1.26 -13.95 -13.70
C MET A 86 -1.04 -13.12 -12.41
N PHE A 87 -0.25 -12.05 -12.47
CA PHE A 87 -0.01 -11.20 -11.30
C PHE A 87 -1.28 -10.48 -10.84
N PHE A 88 -2.14 -10.08 -11.78
CA PHE A 88 -3.42 -9.45 -11.42
C PHE A 88 -4.33 -10.40 -10.63
N LEU A 89 -4.46 -11.65 -11.08
CA LEU A 89 -5.21 -12.69 -10.35
C LEU A 89 -4.58 -12.98 -8.99
N LEU A 90 -3.25 -13.03 -8.91
CA LEU A 90 -2.52 -13.25 -7.67
C LEU A 90 -2.79 -12.09 -6.68
N TYR A 91 -2.73 -10.85 -7.12
CA TYR A 91 -3.03 -9.71 -6.27
C TYR A 91 -4.50 -9.63 -5.84
N ILE A 92 -5.44 -10.06 -6.70
CA ILE A 92 -6.85 -10.23 -6.29
C ILE A 92 -6.94 -11.28 -5.16
N GLY A 93 -6.25 -12.41 -5.31
CA GLY A 93 -6.20 -13.45 -4.27
C GLY A 93 -5.64 -12.94 -2.95
N ILE A 94 -4.54 -12.17 -2.99
CA ILE A 94 -3.96 -11.52 -1.81
C ILE A 94 -4.94 -10.50 -1.23
N GLY A 95 -5.59 -9.68 -2.04
CA GLY A 95 -6.59 -8.71 -1.59
C GLY A 95 -7.76 -9.37 -0.86
N ILE A 96 -8.26 -10.50 -1.38
CA ILE A 96 -9.29 -11.31 -0.72
C ILE A 96 -8.77 -11.87 0.61
N LEU A 97 -7.54 -12.39 0.64
CA LEU A 97 -6.92 -12.90 1.87
C LEU A 97 -6.81 -11.80 2.93
N VAL A 98 -6.37 -10.61 2.55
CA VAL A 98 -6.30 -9.43 3.43
C VAL A 98 -7.67 -9.05 3.97
N LEU A 99 -8.71 -9.07 3.13
CA LEU A 99 -10.08 -8.83 3.57
C LEU A 99 -10.54 -9.89 4.59
N LEU A 100 -10.27 -11.17 4.36
CA LEU A 100 -10.64 -12.23 5.28
C LEU A 100 -9.93 -12.09 6.63
N ILE A 101 -8.62 -11.85 6.63
CA ILE A 101 -7.85 -11.62 7.86
C ILE A 101 -8.35 -10.35 8.57
N GLY A 102 -8.55 -9.26 7.83
CA GLY A 102 -9.04 -8.01 8.38
C GLY A 102 -10.45 -8.12 8.98
N LEU A 103 -11.35 -8.86 8.35
CA LEU A 103 -12.68 -9.16 8.90
C LEU A 103 -12.58 -10.04 10.15
N ALA A 104 -11.69 -11.04 10.15
CA ALA A 104 -11.46 -11.85 11.35
C ALA A 104 -10.96 -10.99 12.51
N LEU A 105 -10.04 -10.06 12.28
CA LEU A 105 -9.58 -9.10 13.28
C LEU A 105 -10.72 -8.16 13.72
N TYR A 106 -11.53 -7.66 12.80
CA TYR A 106 -12.67 -6.80 13.08
C TYR A 106 -13.68 -7.46 14.05
N PHE A 107 -14.01 -8.71 13.82
CA PHE A 107 -14.94 -9.44 14.70
C PHE A 107 -14.34 -9.80 16.06
N ASN A 108 -13.00 -9.84 16.15
CA ASN A 108 -12.29 -10.17 17.39
C ASN A 108 -11.71 -8.92 18.11
N VAL A 109 -12.01 -7.70 17.66
CA VAL A 109 -11.50 -6.46 18.27
C VAL A 109 -11.82 -6.41 19.77
N ASP A 110 -13.03 -6.75 20.18
CA ASP A 110 -13.43 -6.74 21.58
C ASP A 110 -12.62 -7.74 22.40
N TYR A 111 -12.46 -8.96 21.92
CA TYR A 111 -11.68 -9.97 22.61
C TYR A 111 -10.20 -9.54 22.80
N LEU A 112 -9.65 -8.86 21.80
CA LEU A 112 -8.25 -8.44 21.81
C LEU A 112 -8.00 -7.20 22.68
N PHE A 113 -8.95 -6.26 22.76
CA PHE A 113 -8.71 -4.92 23.31
C PHE A 113 -9.67 -4.53 24.44
N HIS A 114 -10.70 -5.30 24.76
CA HIS A 114 -11.69 -4.99 25.80
C HIS A 114 -11.09 -4.73 27.19
N ALA A 115 -9.96 -5.37 27.51
CA ALA A 115 -9.29 -5.20 28.80
C ALA A 115 -8.58 -3.84 28.96
N THR A 116 -8.34 -3.12 27.86
CA THR A 116 -7.49 -1.91 27.84
C THR A 116 -8.19 -0.67 27.29
N MET A 117 -9.39 -0.81 26.73
CA MET A 117 -10.09 0.26 26.00
C MET A 117 -11.55 0.36 26.37
N ASN A 118 -12.09 1.58 26.28
CA ASN A 118 -13.49 1.89 26.47
C ASN A 118 -14.33 1.50 25.25
N ASP A 119 -15.64 1.31 25.43
CA ASP A 119 -16.58 0.95 24.33
C ASP A 119 -16.53 1.94 23.15
N ASN A 120 -16.34 3.24 23.43
CA ASN A 120 -16.20 4.28 22.41
C ASN A 120 -14.89 4.15 21.61
N GLU A 121 -13.81 3.80 22.27
CA GLU A 121 -12.51 3.54 21.62
C GLU A 121 -12.55 2.28 20.77
N LEU A 122 -13.20 1.22 21.28
CA LEU A 122 -13.43 -0.03 20.53
C LEU A 122 -14.23 0.22 19.25
N TYR A 123 -15.30 1.03 19.33
CA TYR A 123 -16.06 1.40 18.14
C TYR A 123 -15.18 2.13 17.09
N LYS A 124 -14.37 3.09 17.55
CA LYS A 124 -13.46 3.83 16.65
C LYS A 124 -12.43 2.91 15.99
N ILE A 125 -11.82 2.01 16.74
CA ILE A 125 -10.87 1.01 16.20
C ILE A 125 -11.55 0.14 15.14
N ARG A 126 -12.76 -0.34 15.38
CA ARG A 126 -13.51 -1.14 14.39
C ARG A 126 -13.70 -0.39 13.09
N VAL A 127 -14.16 0.86 13.16
CA VAL A 127 -14.38 1.69 11.96
C VAL A 127 -13.07 1.94 11.22
N MET A 128 -12.00 2.34 11.94
CA MET A 128 -10.69 2.59 11.35
C MET A 128 -10.13 1.32 10.70
N MET A 129 -10.21 0.18 11.39
CA MET A 129 -9.71 -1.10 10.89
C MET A 129 -10.44 -1.51 9.61
N LEU A 130 -11.77 -1.40 9.58
CA LEU A 130 -12.57 -1.72 8.40
C LEU A 130 -12.15 -0.87 7.20
N LEU A 131 -12.04 0.46 7.39
CA LEU A 131 -11.64 1.39 6.34
C LEU A 131 -10.22 1.12 5.82
N MET A 132 -9.26 0.88 6.73
CA MET A 132 -7.87 0.63 6.35
C MET A 132 -7.68 -0.72 5.67
N VAL A 133 -8.34 -1.77 6.15
CA VAL A 133 -8.28 -3.10 5.53
C VAL A 133 -8.90 -3.07 4.14
N PHE A 134 -10.04 -2.40 3.98
CA PHE A 134 -10.67 -2.23 2.68
C PHE A 134 -9.77 -1.45 1.71
N ASN A 135 -9.18 -0.34 2.17
CA ASN A 135 -8.22 0.42 1.39
C ASN A 135 -7.05 -0.45 0.94
N LEU A 136 -6.45 -1.24 1.86
CA LEU A 136 -5.31 -2.10 1.55
C LEU A 136 -5.69 -3.19 0.54
N ALA A 137 -6.84 -3.83 0.72
CA ALA A 137 -7.33 -4.89 -0.18
C ALA A 137 -7.51 -4.38 -1.62
N PHE A 138 -7.92 -3.11 -1.79
CA PHE A 138 -8.00 -2.45 -3.09
C PHE A 138 -6.64 -2.02 -3.64
N THR A 139 -5.74 -1.62 -2.77
CA THR A 139 -4.39 -1.16 -3.16
C THR A 139 -3.60 -2.27 -3.84
N PHE A 140 -3.71 -3.53 -3.40
CA PHE A 140 -2.97 -4.64 -4.01
C PHE A 140 -3.26 -4.83 -5.51
N PRO A 141 -4.52 -5.02 -5.96
CA PRO A 141 -4.79 -5.13 -7.39
C PRO A 141 -4.40 -3.88 -8.18
N MET A 142 -4.50 -2.69 -7.56
CA MET A 142 -4.15 -1.43 -8.24
C MET A 142 -2.63 -1.24 -8.37
N SER A 143 -1.81 -1.83 -7.51
CA SER A 143 -0.36 -1.69 -7.51
C SER A 143 0.30 -2.23 -8.79
N ILE A 144 -0.36 -3.17 -9.50
CA ILE A 144 0.14 -3.70 -10.76
C ILE A 144 0.30 -2.60 -11.82
N TRP A 145 -0.66 -1.67 -11.88
CA TRP A 145 -0.63 -0.57 -12.84
C TRP A 145 0.56 0.36 -12.60
N GLY A 146 0.87 0.65 -11.33
CA GLY A 146 2.06 1.41 -10.96
C GLY A 146 3.34 0.71 -11.38
N SER A 147 3.42 -0.61 -11.18
CA SER A 147 4.58 -1.42 -11.60
C SER A 147 4.75 -1.45 -13.11
N ILE A 148 3.64 -1.55 -13.87
CA ILE A 148 3.67 -1.51 -15.34
C ILE A 148 4.17 -0.14 -15.82
N ILE A 149 3.62 0.97 -15.29
CA ILE A 149 4.05 2.34 -15.65
C ILE A 149 5.56 2.51 -15.39
N THR A 150 6.02 2.05 -14.24
CA THR A 150 7.45 2.09 -13.88
C THR A 150 8.31 1.28 -14.86
N ALA A 151 7.84 0.11 -15.29
CA ALA A 151 8.56 -0.75 -16.24
C ALA A 151 8.66 -0.15 -17.64
N TYR A 152 7.70 0.69 -18.03
CA TYR A 152 7.73 1.42 -19.30
C TYR A 152 8.53 2.72 -19.26
N GLU A 153 9.04 3.09 -18.07
CA GLU A 153 9.79 4.33 -17.85
C GLU A 153 9.05 5.61 -18.32
N ASN A 154 7.72 5.54 -18.37
CA ASN A 154 6.87 6.67 -18.71
C ASN A 154 6.65 7.55 -17.47
N PHE A 155 7.65 8.37 -17.14
CA PHE A 155 7.61 9.27 -15.98
C PHE A 155 7.04 10.67 -16.29
N VAL A 156 6.80 10.96 -17.57
CA VAL A 156 6.24 12.25 -18.04
C VAL A 156 5.25 12.00 -19.18
#